data_a0422e206004c73a6bcf26a2e11870d1
#
_entry.id   a0422e206004c73a6bcf26a2e11870d1
#
_cell.length_a   1.000
_cell.length_b   1.000
_cell.length_c   1.000
_cell.angle_alpha   90.00
_cell.angle_beta   90.00
_cell.angle_gamma   90.00
#
_symmetry.space_group_name_H-M   'P 1'
#
loop_
_entity.id
_entity.type
_entity.pdbx_description
1 polymer ?
#
loop_
_entity_poly.entity_id
_entity_poly.type
_entity_poly.pdbx_seq_one_letter_code
_entity_poly.pdbx_strand_id
1 'polypeptide(L)'
;VNVLESAEELREKGLAFSGSAQSELATLSDAVREILTLAQTSFIQQDVSSALQVEPLEQVIDALKEKMRTRHILRMQQGQCSIEAGFVWSDLLTDLERTSDHCSNIAGCVIDAAQHNLNLHETLHAIRHSDENFQRRFRSYLEAYSLPTLPSM
;
A
#
# COMPACT_ATOMS: atom_id res chain seq x y z
N VAL A 1 -10.69 11.24 4.15
CA VAL A 1 -11.65 11.51 5.24
C VAL A 1 -11.44 10.47 6.33
N ASN A 2 -11.57 9.18 6.06
CA ASN A 2 -11.53 8.09 7.04
C ASN A 2 -10.23 8.03 7.88
N VAL A 3 -9.06 8.19 7.24
CA VAL A 3 -7.76 8.24 7.97
C VAL A 3 -7.72 9.40 8.98
N LEU A 4 -8.34 10.55 8.66
CA LEU A 4 -8.44 11.66 9.57
C LEU A 4 -9.36 11.31 10.74
N GLU A 5 -10.50 10.69 10.47
CA GLU A 5 -11.46 10.24 11.50
C GLU A 5 -10.80 9.26 12.47
N SER A 6 -10.03 8.28 11.97
CA SER A 6 -9.24 7.38 12.83
C SER A 6 -8.21 8.11 13.70
N ALA A 7 -7.55 9.14 13.15
CA ALA A 7 -6.60 9.96 13.92
C ALA A 7 -7.30 10.81 14.99
N GLU A 8 -8.48 11.33 14.69
CA GLU A 8 -9.33 12.07 15.64
C GLU A 8 -9.83 11.15 16.75
N GLU A 9 -10.27 9.96 16.43
CA GLU A 9 -10.72 8.95 17.40
C GLU A 9 -9.59 8.56 18.37
N LEU A 10 -8.36 8.33 17.88
CA LEU A 10 -7.19 8.09 18.74
C LEU A 10 -6.98 9.24 19.74
N ARG A 11 -7.05 10.47 19.24
CA ARG A 11 -6.84 11.67 20.06
C ARG A 11 -7.94 11.83 21.11
N GLU A 12 -9.20 11.69 20.72
CA GLU A 12 -10.36 11.88 21.60
C GLU A 12 -10.44 10.83 22.71
N LYS A 13 -10.10 9.59 22.38
CA LYS A 13 -10.08 8.47 23.33
C LYS A 13 -8.77 8.35 24.12
N GLY A 14 -7.77 9.20 23.84
CA GLY A 14 -6.45 9.14 24.47
C GLY A 14 -5.71 7.83 24.20
N LEU A 15 -5.98 7.20 23.06
CA LEU A 15 -5.35 5.93 22.65
C LEU A 15 -4.01 6.19 21.95
N ALA A 16 -3.06 5.30 22.19
CA ALA A 16 -1.76 5.34 21.52
C ALA A 16 -1.37 3.94 21.03
N PHE A 17 -0.77 3.89 19.85
CA PHE A 17 -0.15 2.67 19.35
C PHE A 17 1.22 2.44 20.01
N SER A 18 1.61 1.18 20.16
CA SER A 18 2.96 0.83 20.62
C SER A 18 4.03 1.36 19.65
N GLY A 19 5.26 1.54 20.13
CA GLY A 19 6.36 2.02 19.28
C GLY A 19 6.59 1.15 18.05
N SER A 20 6.45 -0.19 18.18
CA SER A 20 6.54 -1.11 17.04
C SER A 20 5.41 -0.90 16.03
N ALA A 21 4.17 -0.69 16.50
CA ALA A 21 3.04 -0.41 15.63
C ALA A 21 3.20 0.94 14.90
N GLN A 22 3.68 1.97 15.59
CA GLN A 22 3.96 3.27 14.97
C GLN A 22 5.01 3.16 13.85
N SER A 23 6.08 2.38 14.07
CA SER A 23 7.10 2.14 13.06
C SER A 23 6.57 1.36 11.84
N GLU A 24 5.71 0.36 12.08
CA GLU A 24 5.01 -0.37 11.02
C GLU A 24 4.09 0.55 10.21
N LEU A 25 3.32 1.39 10.89
CA LEU A 25 2.41 2.35 10.26
C LEU A 25 3.16 3.39 9.42
N ALA A 26 4.33 3.84 9.88
CA ALA A 26 5.18 4.73 9.11
C ALA A 26 5.62 4.08 7.79
N THR A 27 6.06 2.82 7.82
CA THR A 27 6.45 2.07 6.62
C THR A 27 5.29 1.94 5.63
N LEU A 28 4.10 1.57 6.10
CA LEU A 28 2.91 1.48 5.24
C LEU A 28 2.52 2.85 4.68
N SER A 29 2.55 3.90 5.49
CA SER A 29 2.22 5.27 5.07
C SER A 29 3.18 5.79 4.00
N ASP A 30 4.46 5.45 4.07
CA ASP A 30 5.45 5.81 3.06
C ASP A 30 5.19 5.10 1.73
N ALA A 31 4.85 3.81 1.76
CA ALA A 31 4.46 3.05 0.57
C ALA A 31 3.17 3.62 -0.07
N VAL A 32 2.16 3.96 0.75
CA VAL A 32 0.92 4.57 0.25
C VAL A 32 1.17 5.97 -0.33
N ARG A 33 2.08 6.74 0.24
CA ARG A 33 2.47 8.05 -0.32
C ARG A 33 3.17 7.91 -1.68
N GLU A 34 4.01 6.89 -1.84
CA GLU A 34 4.66 6.60 -3.11
C GLU A 34 3.65 6.19 -4.19
N ILE A 35 2.74 5.26 -3.88
CA ILE A 35 1.74 4.81 -4.86
C ILE A 35 0.80 5.95 -5.29
N LEU A 36 0.42 6.85 -4.37
CA LEU A 36 -0.34 8.06 -4.70
C LEU A 36 0.41 8.95 -5.67
N THR A 37 1.72 9.14 -5.46
CA THR A 37 2.56 9.94 -6.35
C THR A 37 2.67 9.31 -7.74
N LEU A 38 2.84 8.00 -7.81
CA LEU A 38 2.87 7.25 -9.08
C LEU A 38 1.55 7.35 -9.83
N ALA A 39 0.42 7.13 -9.15
CA ALA A 39 -0.90 7.24 -9.75
C ALA A 39 -1.21 8.67 -10.24
N GLN A 40 -0.85 9.68 -9.46
CA GLN A 40 -0.99 11.08 -9.85
C GLN A 40 -0.15 11.41 -11.08
N THR A 41 1.12 11.01 -11.09
CA THR A 41 2.02 11.25 -12.22
C THR A 41 1.52 10.55 -13.48
N SER A 42 1.13 9.28 -13.36
CA SER A 42 0.59 8.51 -14.48
C SER A 42 -0.64 9.17 -15.08
N PHE A 43 -1.55 9.65 -14.25
CA PHE A 43 -2.81 10.27 -14.71
C PHE A 43 -2.57 11.67 -15.33
N ILE A 44 -1.83 12.54 -14.65
CA ILE A 44 -1.64 13.92 -15.11
C ILE A 44 -0.77 13.98 -16.37
N GLN A 45 0.27 13.16 -16.43
CA GLN A 45 1.23 13.15 -17.54
C GLN A 45 0.91 12.11 -18.62
N GLN A 46 -0.14 11.30 -18.42
CA GLN A 46 -0.47 10.14 -19.27
C GLN A 46 0.74 9.19 -19.41
N ASP A 47 1.52 9.06 -18.32
CA ASP A 47 2.75 8.28 -18.29
C ASP A 47 2.48 6.81 -17.95
N VAL A 48 2.48 5.97 -18.96
CA VAL A 48 2.31 4.51 -18.85
C VAL A 48 3.46 3.88 -18.02
N SER A 49 4.67 4.45 -18.06
CA SER A 49 5.80 3.93 -17.28
C SER A 49 5.57 4.04 -15.77
N SER A 50 5.01 5.15 -15.31
CA SER A 50 4.58 5.32 -13.92
C SER A 50 3.38 4.43 -13.60
N ALA A 51 2.41 4.31 -14.50
CA ALA A 51 1.25 3.42 -14.31
C ALA A 51 1.66 1.96 -14.09
N LEU A 52 2.62 1.44 -14.84
CA LEU A 52 3.13 0.08 -14.71
C LEU A 52 3.92 -0.18 -13.41
N GLN A 53 4.19 0.84 -12.61
CA GLN A 53 4.83 0.70 -11.30
C GLN A 53 3.82 0.58 -10.16
N VAL A 54 2.58 0.98 -10.41
CA VAL A 54 1.53 1.02 -9.39
C VAL A 54 1.16 -0.38 -8.91
N GLU A 55 0.87 -1.29 -9.81
CA GLU A 55 0.43 -2.66 -9.47
C GLU A 55 1.46 -3.45 -8.64
N PRO A 56 2.77 -3.46 -8.95
CA PRO A 56 3.76 -4.10 -8.09
C PRO A 56 3.81 -3.51 -6.68
N LEU A 57 3.61 -2.20 -6.53
CA LEU A 57 3.62 -1.54 -5.23
C LEU A 57 2.33 -1.80 -4.45
N GLU A 58 1.19 -1.86 -5.13
CA GLU A 58 -0.10 -2.25 -4.54
C GLU A 58 -0.02 -3.63 -3.89
N GLN A 59 0.53 -4.63 -4.58
CA GLN A 59 0.72 -5.97 -4.02
C GLN A 59 1.65 -5.99 -2.80
N VAL A 60 2.65 -5.10 -2.75
CA VAL A 60 3.50 -4.93 -1.56
C VAL A 60 2.70 -4.32 -0.40
N ILE A 61 1.87 -3.32 -0.66
CA ILE A 61 1.00 -2.69 0.34
C ILE A 61 0.03 -3.71 0.94
N ASP A 62 -0.57 -4.55 0.11
CA ASP A 62 -1.45 -5.63 0.53
C ASP A 62 -0.72 -6.65 1.44
N ALA A 63 0.48 -7.06 1.04
CA ALA A 63 1.31 -7.96 1.86
C ALA A 63 1.72 -7.32 3.20
N LEU A 64 2.01 -6.01 3.22
CA LEU A 64 2.31 -5.25 4.44
C LEU A 64 1.10 -5.22 5.37
N LYS A 65 -0.09 -4.89 4.87
CA LYS A 65 -1.35 -4.88 5.62
C LYS A 65 -1.60 -6.22 6.32
N GLU A 66 -1.54 -7.34 5.59
CA GLU A 66 -1.78 -8.66 6.16
C GLU A 66 -0.74 -9.02 7.24
N LYS A 67 0.53 -8.69 7.02
CA LYS A 67 1.58 -8.90 8.00
C LYS A 67 1.39 -8.03 9.25
N MET A 68 1.01 -6.77 9.10
CA MET A 68 0.73 -5.85 10.19
C MET A 68 -0.51 -6.28 10.98
N ARG A 69 -1.54 -6.78 10.31
CA ARG A 69 -2.74 -7.36 10.93
C ARG A 69 -2.39 -8.55 11.82
N THR A 70 -1.58 -9.47 11.31
CA THR A 70 -1.10 -10.64 12.07
C THR A 70 -0.31 -10.22 13.30
N ARG A 71 0.63 -9.27 13.15
CA ARG A 71 1.44 -8.74 14.26
C ARG A 71 0.57 -8.04 15.32
N HIS A 72 -0.47 -7.35 14.88
CA HIS A 72 -1.40 -6.70 15.81
C HIS A 72 -2.18 -7.71 16.67
N ILE A 73 -2.64 -8.80 16.07
CA ILE A 73 -3.28 -9.90 16.82
C ILE A 73 -2.34 -10.45 17.90
N LEU A 74 -1.07 -10.64 17.58
CA LEU A 74 -0.07 -11.09 18.56
C LEU A 74 0.11 -10.07 19.71
N ARG A 75 0.17 -8.78 19.41
CA ARG A 75 0.25 -7.70 20.42
C ARG A 75 -1.00 -7.70 21.35
N MET A 76 -2.20 -7.92 20.81
CA MET A 76 -3.40 -8.05 21.62
C MET A 76 -3.35 -9.26 22.55
N GLN A 77 -2.93 -10.42 22.04
CA GLN A 77 -2.79 -11.64 22.84
C GLN A 77 -1.76 -11.48 23.97
N GLN A 78 -0.76 -10.67 23.78
CA GLN A 78 0.29 -10.35 24.77
C GLN A 78 -0.11 -9.22 25.73
N GLY A 79 -1.31 -8.68 25.61
CA GLY A 79 -1.77 -7.53 26.42
C GLY A 79 -1.05 -6.21 26.16
N GLN A 80 -0.38 -6.09 25.01
CA GLN A 80 0.38 -4.90 24.61
C GLN A 80 -0.47 -3.85 23.87
N CYS A 81 -1.73 -4.16 23.61
CA CYS A 81 -2.65 -3.29 22.90
C CYS A 81 -4.07 -3.48 23.45
N SER A 82 -4.80 -2.38 23.62
CA SER A 82 -6.23 -2.45 23.98
C SER A 82 -7.07 -2.88 22.77
N ILE A 83 -8.24 -3.45 23.05
CA ILE A 83 -9.20 -3.86 22.02
C ILE A 83 -9.66 -2.61 21.21
N GLU A 84 -9.88 -1.49 21.90
CA GLU A 84 -10.30 -0.25 21.26
C GLU A 84 -9.25 0.30 20.29
N ALA A 85 -7.97 0.32 20.68
CA ALA A 85 -6.88 0.66 19.76
C ALA A 85 -6.79 -0.34 18.59
N GLY A 86 -7.19 -1.59 18.80
CA GLY A 86 -7.26 -2.62 17.78
C GLY A 86 -8.28 -2.35 16.69
N PHE A 87 -9.44 -1.81 17.02
CA PHE A 87 -10.43 -1.40 16.03
C PHE A 87 -9.90 -0.26 15.15
N VAL A 88 -9.39 0.80 15.78
CA VAL A 88 -8.82 1.94 15.03
C VAL A 88 -7.65 1.51 14.16
N TRP A 89 -6.82 0.58 14.63
CA TRP A 89 -5.73 -0.01 13.82
C TRP A 89 -6.26 -0.72 12.58
N SER A 90 -7.29 -1.55 12.74
CA SER A 90 -7.90 -2.29 11.63
C SER A 90 -8.51 -1.37 10.58
N ASP A 91 -9.17 -0.31 11.02
CA ASP A 91 -9.79 0.67 10.14
C ASP A 91 -8.71 1.45 9.36
N LEU A 92 -7.65 1.92 10.04
CA LEU A 92 -6.51 2.56 9.39
C LEU A 92 -5.86 1.69 8.31
N LEU A 93 -5.60 0.41 8.61
CA LEU A 93 -5.02 -0.51 7.63
C LEU A 93 -5.93 -0.69 6.42
N THR A 94 -7.24 -0.81 6.65
CA THR A 94 -8.23 -0.96 5.58
C THR A 94 -8.30 0.29 4.71
N ASP A 95 -8.29 1.47 5.30
CA ASP A 95 -8.39 2.73 4.56
C ASP A 95 -7.13 3.02 3.73
N LEU A 96 -5.95 2.68 4.25
CA LEU A 96 -4.69 2.83 3.53
C LEU A 96 -4.61 1.85 2.34
N GLU A 97 -5.05 0.61 2.53
CA GLU A 97 -5.13 -0.38 1.44
C GLU A 97 -6.15 0.03 0.38
N ARG A 98 -7.36 0.43 0.76
CA ARG A 98 -8.34 0.93 -0.21
C ARG A 98 -7.85 2.14 -1.00
N THR A 99 -7.00 2.95 -0.39
CA THR A 99 -6.33 4.06 -1.11
C THR A 99 -5.41 3.51 -2.20
N SER A 100 -4.66 2.45 -1.93
CA SER A 100 -3.78 1.82 -2.92
C SER A 100 -4.59 1.13 -4.03
N ASP A 101 -5.71 0.46 -3.72
CA ASP A 101 -6.65 -0.10 -4.70
C ASP A 101 -7.17 0.96 -5.69
N HIS A 102 -7.52 2.14 -5.16
CA HIS A 102 -7.96 3.23 -6.04
C HIS A 102 -6.84 3.73 -6.95
N CYS A 103 -5.59 3.73 -6.47
CA CYS A 103 -4.42 4.06 -7.29
C CYS A 103 -4.22 3.02 -8.41
N SER A 104 -4.38 1.73 -8.11
CA SER A 104 -4.31 0.65 -9.10
C SER A 104 -5.40 0.81 -10.17
N ASN A 105 -6.63 1.12 -9.78
CA ASN A 105 -7.72 1.40 -10.72
C ASN A 105 -7.41 2.61 -11.65
N ILE A 106 -6.84 3.69 -11.12
CA ILE A 106 -6.44 4.85 -11.91
C ILE A 106 -5.34 4.46 -12.91
N ALA A 107 -4.32 3.74 -12.47
CA ALA A 107 -3.25 3.28 -13.33
C ALA A 107 -3.76 2.34 -14.43
N GLY A 108 -4.69 1.44 -14.10
CA GLY A 108 -5.37 0.58 -15.08
C GLY A 108 -6.09 1.38 -16.16
N CYS A 109 -6.80 2.44 -15.78
CA CYS A 109 -7.46 3.33 -16.76
C CYS A 109 -6.45 4.05 -17.66
N VAL A 110 -5.31 4.48 -17.15
CA VAL A 110 -4.25 5.12 -17.97
C VAL A 110 -3.66 4.13 -18.97
N ILE A 111 -3.38 2.89 -18.54
CA ILE A 111 -2.87 1.84 -19.40
C ILE A 111 -3.90 1.49 -20.49
N ASP A 112 -5.17 1.31 -20.12
CA ASP A 112 -6.26 1.00 -21.06
C ASP A 112 -6.43 2.12 -22.10
N ALA A 113 -6.46 3.38 -21.67
CA ALA A 113 -6.54 4.52 -22.57
C ALA A 113 -5.35 4.58 -23.56
N ALA A 114 -4.14 4.27 -23.10
CA ALA A 114 -2.96 4.21 -23.96
C ALA A 114 -3.05 3.04 -24.95
N GLN A 115 -3.58 1.89 -24.54
CA GLN A 115 -3.75 0.71 -25.39
C GLN A 115 -4.79 0.93 -26.49
N HIS A 116 -5.87 1.65 -26.23
CA HIS A 116 -6.87 2.01 -27.25
C HIS A 116 -6.28 2.94 -28.33
N ASN A 117 -5.20 3.64 -28.03
CA ASN A 117 -4.48 4.50 -28.97
C ASN A 117 -3.31 3.80 -29.70
N LEU A 118 -2.95 2.57 -29.29
CA LEU A 118 -1.86 1.78 -29.85
C LEU A 118 -2.43 0.59 -30.64
N ASN A 119 -1.83 0.29 -31.80
CA ASN A 119 -2.18 -0.89 -32.59
C ASN A 119 -2.03 -2.19 -31.77
N LEU A 120 -2.99 -3.10 -31.88
CA LEU A 120 -3.12 -4.34 -31.08
C LEU A 120 -1.84 -5.20 -31.03
N HIS A 121 -0.98 -5.13 -32.06
CA HIS A 121 0.28 -5.87 -32.14
C HIS A 121 1.38 -5.35 -31.19
N GLU A 122 1.46 -4.05 -30.95
CA GLU A 122 2.42 -3.47 -30.03
C GLU A 122 2.03 -3.74 -28.57
N THR A 123 0.75 -3.81 -28.29
CA THR A 123 0.18 -4.13 -26.98
C THR A 123 0.56 -5.54 -26.52
N LEU A 124 0.48 -6.54 -27.40
CA LEU A 124 0.86 -7.92 -27.08
C LEU A 124 2.36 -8.09 -26.82
N HIS A 125 3.20 -7.25 -27.44
CA HIS A 125 4.65 -7.25 -27.20
C HIS A 125 5.00 -6.59 -25.86
N ALA A 126 4.31 -5.52 -25.49
CA ALA A 126 4.49 -4.82 -24.21
C ALA A 126 4.08 -5.69 -23.02
N ILE A 127 2.98 -6.46 -23.13
CA ILE A 127 2.51 -7.37 -22.07
C ILE A 127 3.51 -8.50 -21.82
N ARG A 128 4.17 -9.05 -22.84
CA ARG A 128 5.17 -10.12 -22.67
C ARG A 128 6.45 -9.65 -21.97
N HIS A 129 6.83 -8.39 -22.13
CA HIS A 129 7.97 -7.80 -21.42
C HIS A 129 7.59 -7.28 -20.02
N SER A 130 6.32 -7.18 -19.69
CA SER A 130 5.86 -6.66 -18.41
C SER A 130 6.14 -7.62 -17.24
N ASP A 131 6.19 -8.93 -17.48
CA ASP A 131 6.29 -9.92 -16.41
C ASP A 131 7.66 -9.89 -15.70
N GLU A 132 8.77 -9.83 -16.43
CA GLU A 132 10.11 -9.69 -15.85
C GLU A 132 10.30 -8.31 -15.17
N ASN A 133 9.78 -7.25 -15.76
CA ASN A 133 9.81 -5.92 -15.19
C ASN A 133 8.94 -5.81 -13.94
N PHE A 134 7.77 -6.45 -13.93
CA PHE A 134 6.89 -6.53 -12.77
C PHE A 134 7.62 -7.20 -11.61
N GLN A 135 8.16 -8.41 -11.79
CA GLN A 135 8.85 -9.16 -10.75
C GLN A 135 10.07 -8.43 -10.19
N ARG A 136 10.80 -7.71 -11.03
CA ARG A 136 11.94 -6.89 -10.60
C ARG A 136 11.49 -5.74 -9.69
N ARG A 137 10.44 -5.02 -10.07
CA ARG A 137 9.89 -3.90 -9.29
C ARG A 137 9.25 -4.38 -7.99
N PHE A 138 8.50 -5.46 -8.04
CA PHE A 138 7.91 -6.08 -6.87
C PHE A 138 8.98 -6.44 -5.82
N ARG A 139 10.08 -7.07 -6.22
CA ARG A 139 11.21 -7.36 -5.31
C ARG A 139 11.84 -6.09 -4.74
N SER A 140 12.06 -5.08 -5.57
CA SER A 140 12.62 -3.79 -5.12
C SER A 140 11.74 -3.13 -4.06
N TYR A 141 10.42 -3.15 -4.24
CA TYR A 141 9.49 -2.62 -3.25
C TYR A 141 9.41 -3.46 -1.98
N LEU A 142 9.45 -4.80 -2.10
CA LEU A 142 9.53 -5.68 -0.93
C LEU A 142 10.77 -5.41 -0.06
N GLU A 143 11.90 -5.08 -0.68
CA GLU A 143 13.13 -4.71 0.03
C GLU A 143 13.00 -3.31 0.66
N ALA A 144 12.48 -2.34 -0.07
CA ALA A 144 12.32 -0.96 0.39
C ALA A 144 11.31 -0.85 1.55
N TYR A 145 10.20 -1.59 1.49
CA TYR A 145 9.11 -1.55 2.46
C TYR A 145 9.06 -2.81 3.33
N SER A 146 10.20 -3.17 3.94
CA SER A 146 10.25 -4.27 4.89
C SER A 146 9.87 -3.78 6.29
N LEU A 147 9.01 -4.54 6.98
CA LEU A 147 8.68 -4.24 8.36
C LEU A 147 9.88 -4.52 9.29
N PRO A 148 10.06 -3.72 10.35
CA PRO A 148 11.10 -3.96 11.35
C PRO A 148 11.03 -5.39 11.91
N THR A 149 12.18 -5.97 12.22
CA THR A 149 12.25 -7.25 12.92
C THR A 149 11.61 -7.13 14.30
N LEU A 150 10.74 -8.08 14.64
CA LEU A 150 10.19 -8.14 16.00
C LEU A 150 11.38 -8.40 16.98
N PRO A 151 11.42 -7.73 18.13
CA PRO A 151 12.41 -8.06 19.14
C PRO A 151 12.24 -9.54 19.52
N SER A 152 13.38 -10.24 19.63
CA SER A 152 13.41 -11.62 20.12
C SER A 152 12.79 -11.65 21.52
N MET A 153 11.83 -12.51 21.73
CA MET A 153 11.26 -12.81 23.05
C MET A 153 12.28 -13.56 23.89
#